data_6a2e58c53abaa63b933230f5ac8754fc
#
_entry.id   6a2e58c53abaa63b933230f5ac8754fc
#
_cell.length_a   1.000
_cell.length_b   1.000
_cell.length_c   1.000
_cell.angle_alpha   90.00
_cell.angle_beta   90.00
_cell.angle_gamma   90.00
#
_symmetry.space_group_name_H-M   'P 1'
#
loop_
_entity.id
_entity.type
_entity.pdbx_description
1 polymer ?
#
loop_
_entity_poly.entity_id
_entity_poly.type
_entity_poly.pdbx_seq_one_letter_code
_entity_poly.pdbx_strand_id
1 'polypeptide(L)'
;MTAPITEKPGLQARRAAISLLQGVTLDQQPLDQLLETNAEFRGLEGRDRSFAHALVASSLRHGGEIKTVLGKFLAKPLPRSSGMAVDILTIAAAQLLFMDVSPHAAIDLSVDLAKQDKKAQHFSGLINAVLRKISTNGKQALENLDGPRLNTPDWLWEQWVAAYDEKTARAIAAAHLSEAPLDISVKDRPEYWAQQLEGELLPTGTIRFRSTDKNLQDLPGFSTGEWWVQDAASALPAKLLGDIKGQTVLDLCAAPGGKTAQLAAAGANVTAVDDSVSRMNRLRENLARLKLQATILLADVLSLPADTLYDNVLLDAPCSATGTIRRHSDLIYLKSPQQLVGLASLQQKMLEHAASLVRPGGKLVYCTCSLSPLEGERQVFKFLRAHENFALSPITPDNLAQQKQFITPAGLMRCLPSMAIGNSSGLDGFFAARLERLSS
;
A
#
# COMPACT_ATOMS: atom_id res chain seq x y z
N MET A 1 19.06 22.85 39.20
CA MET A 1 19.08 22.36 37.82
C MET A 1 19.23 20.84 37.89
N THR A 2 18.14 20.10 37.75
CA THR A 2 18.14 18.64 37.64
C THR A 2 18.72 18.28 36.27
N ALA A 3 19.76 17.45 36.26
CA ALA A 3 20.35 16.91 35.05
C ALA A 3 19.24 16.28 34.19
N PRO A 4 19.24 16.43 32.85
CA PRO A 4 18.27 15.77 31.99
C PRO A 4 18.40 14.26 32.27
N ILE A 5 17.30 13.62 32.64
CA ILE A 5 17.21 12.16 32.76
C ILE A 5 17.38 11.67 31.33
N THR A 6 18.54 11.13 31.00
CA THR A 6 18.78 10.48 29.73
C THR A 6 17.86 9.27 29.66
N GLU A 7 16.82 9.36 28.78
CA GLU A 7 15.92 8.22 28.57
C GLU A 7 16.71 6.99 28.08
N LYS A 8 16.27 5.79 28.49
CA LYS A 8 16.88 4.55 28.01
C LYS A 8 16.81 4.46 26.47
N PRO A 9 17.87 3.99 25.79
CA PRO A 9 17.86 3.80 24.35
C PRO A 9 16.66 2.97 23.88
N GLY A 10 15.99 3.41 22.82
CA GLY A 10 14.84 2.75 22.22
C GLY A 10 13.49 2.95 22.95
N LEU A 11 13.44 3.70 24.05
CA LEU A 11 12.19 4.02 24.76
C LEU A 11 11.34 5.00 23.93
N GLN A 12 11.99 6.03 23.36
CA GLN A 12 11.33 7.02 22.50
C GLN A 12 10.73 6.39 21.26
N ALA A 13 11.45 5.46 20.62
CA ALA A 13 10.94 4.74 19.45
C ALA A 13 9.66 3.95 19.74
N ARG A 14 9.57 3.33 20.91
CA ARG A 14 8.38 2.60 21.36
C ARG A 14 7.21 3.53 21.70
N ARG A 15 7.50 4.67 22.31
CA ARG A 15 6.48 5.70 22.59
C ARG A 15 5.90 6.23 21.29
N ALA A 16 6.72 6.57 20.30
CA ALA A 16 6.29 6.98 18.99
C ALA A 16 5.46 5.89 18.31
N ALA A 17 5.84 4.61 18.40
CA ALA A 17 5.06 3.51 17.85
C ALA A 17 3.67 3.38 18.51
N ILE A 18 3.54 3.61 19.83
CA ILE A 18 2.24 3.65 20.52
C ILE A 18 1.41 4.82 19.98
N SER A 19 1.99 6.01 19.89
CA SER A 19 1.30 7.20 19.39
C SER A 19 0.79 7.01 17.96
N LEU A 20 1.61 6.39 17.09
CA LEU A 20 1.19 6.03 15.72
C LEU A 20 0.07 4.98 15.72
N LEU A 21 0.19 3.92 16.55
CA LEU A 21 -0.83 2.89 16.67
C LEU A 21 -2.19 3.48 17.10
N GLN A 22 -2.19 4.36 18.09
CA GLN A 22 -3.39 5.06 18.56
C GLN A 22 -3.96 5.98 17.46
N GLY A 23 -3.13 6.75 16.77
CA GLY A 23 -3.56 7.57 15.64
C GLY A 23 -4.29 6.78 14.57
N VAL A 24 -3.84 5.55 14.25
CA VAL A 24 -4.54 4.67 13.31
C VAL A 24 -5.81 4.07 13.92
N THR A 25 -5.72 3.46 15.10
CA THR A 25 -6.80 2.63 15.63
C THR A 25 -7.91 3.41 16.35
N LEU A 26 -7.58 4.56 16.95
CA LEU A 26 -8.53 5.40 17.68
C LEU A 26 -8.95 6.63 16.87
N ASP A 27 -7.97 7.34 16.28
CA ASP A 27 -8.23 8.60 15.59
C ASP A 27 -8.51 8.39 14.09
N GLN A 28 -8.44 7.14 13.59
CA GLN A 28 -8.74 6.74 12.20
C GLN A 28 -7.93 7.54 11.17
N GLN A 29 -6.66 7.85 11.48
CA GLN A 29 -5.76 8.57 10.59
C GLN A 29 -4.88 7.59 9.81
N PRO A 30 -4.64 7.83 8.49
CA PRO A 30 -3.72 7.02 7.70
C PRO A 30 -2.30 7.05 8.27
N LEU A 31 -1.65 5.87 8.32
CA LEU A 31 -0.30 5.75 8.86
C LEU A 31 0.69 6.66 8.12
N ASP A 32 0.63 6.74 6.80
CA ASP A 32 1.51 7.61 6.00
C ASP A 32 1.40 9.08 6.41
N GLN A 33 0.18 9.56 6.68
CA GLN A 33 -0.05 10.92 7.18
C GLN A 33 0.54 11.10 8.58
N LEU A 34 0.37 10.11 9.46
CA LEU A 34 0.94 10.14 10.80
C LEU A 34 2.46 10.14 10.79
N LEU A 35 3.11 9.40 9.89
CA LEU A 35 4.57 9.41 9.73
C LEU A 35 5.12 10.81 9.35
N GLU A 36 4.30 11.66 8.75
CA GLU A 36 4.66 13.02 8.40
C GLU A 36 4.33 14.04 9.49
N THR A 37 3.26 13.82 10.24
CA THR A 37 2.69 14.84 11.14
C THR A 37 2.92 14.55 12.62
N ASN A 38 3.13 13.29 13.02
CA ASN A 38 3.29 12.91 14.41
C ASN A 38 4.61 13.44 15.00
N ALA A 39 4.51 14.27 16.02
CA ALA A 39 5.66 14.97 16.61
C ALA A 39 6.69 14.01 17.24
N GLU A 40 6.24 12.94 17.91
CA GLU A 40 7.12 11.96 18.54
C GLU A 40 7.91 11.17 17.48
N PHE A 41 7.25 10.77 16.40
CA PHE A 41 7.91 10.06 15.31
C PHE A 41 8.88 10.95 14.52
N ARG A 42 8.51 12.21 14.28
CA ARG A 42 9.38 13.18 13.60
C ARG A 42 10.65 13.50 14.37
N GLY A 43 10.58 13.41 15.69
CA GLY A 43 11.76 13.59 16.56
C GLY A 43 12.76 12.43 16.54
N LEU A 44 12.42 11.30 15.88
CA LEU A 44 13.30 10.15 15.78
C LEU A 44 14.19 10.24 14.52
N GLU A 45 15.41 9.71 14.65
CA GLU A 45 16.37 9.64 13.54
C GLU A 45 16.88 8.21 13.33
N GLY A 46 17.42 7.96 12.14
CA GLY A 46 18.15 6.75 11.78
C GLY A 46 17.43 5.45 12.20
N ARG A 47 18.13 4.62 12.97
CA ARG A 47 17.65 3.29 13.39
C ARG A 47 16.38 3.33 14.24
N ASP A 48 16.25 4.31 15.13
CA ASP A 48 15.07 4.43 16.01
C ASP A 48 13.82 4.77 15.22
N ARG A 49 13.93 5.61 14.19
CA ARG A 49 12.84 5.95 13.28
C ARG A 49 12.38 4.71 12.47
N SER A 50 13.33 3.97 11.90
CA SER A 50 13.04 2.73 11.15
C SER A 50 12.42 1.68 12.06
N PHE A 51 12.92 1.52 13.28
CA PHE A 51 12.38 0.58 14.25
C PHE A 51 10.95 0.94 14.69
N ALA A 52 10.65 2.20 14.98
CA ALA A 52 9.30 2.65 15.34
C ALA A 52 8.30 2.38 14.21
N HIS A 53 8.68 2.64 12.94
CA HIS A 53 7.86 2.32 11.77
C HIS A 53 7.61 0.81 11.62
N ALA A 54 8.67 -0.01 11.68
CA ALA A 54 8.53 -1.46 11.60
C ALA A 54 7.66 -2.03 12.74
N LEU A 55 7.79 -1.47 13.95
CA LEU A 55 7.03 -1.90 15.12
C LEU A 55 5.53 -1.60 14.97
N VAL A 56 5.15 -0.40 14.53
CA VAL A 56 3.74 -0.08 14.31
C VAL A 56 3.17 -0.90 13.14
N ALA A 57 3.91 -1.06 12.04
CA ALA A 57 3.49 -1.86 10.90
C ALA A 57 3.26 -3.34 11.28
N SER A 58 4.18 -3.93 12.07
CA SER A 58 4.04 -5.30 12.59
C SER A 58 2.85 -5.42 13.53
N SER A 59 2.63 -4.45 14.42
CA SER A 59 1.51 -4.43 15.36
C SER A 59 0.16 -4.37 14.66
N LEU A 60 0.05 -3.56 13.59
CA LEU A 60 -1.16 -3.45 12.78
C LEU A 60 -1.38 -4.71 11.94
N ARG A 61 -0.34 -5.25 11.30
CA ARG A 61 -0.41 -6.44 10.44
C ARG A 61 -0.87 -7.68 11.20
N HIS A 62 -0.40 -7.86 12.43
CA HIS A 62 -0.65 -9.04 13.26
C HIS A 62 -1.64 -8.76 14.41
N GLY A 63 -2.43 -7.70 14.33
CA GLY A 63 -3.30 -7.24 15.41
C GLY A 63 -4.29 -8.28 15.91
N GLY A 64 -4.86 -9.10 15.01
CA GLY A 64 -5.78 -10.18 15.36
C GLY A 64 -5.12 -11.32 16.12
N GLU A 65 -3.94 -11.77 15.68
CA GLU A 65 -3.13 -12.78 16.36
C GLU A 65 -2.66 -12.26 17.72
N ILE A 66 -2.14 -11.03 17.77
CA ILE A 66 -1.69 -10.39 19.03
C ILE A 66 -2.83 -10.32 20.02
N LYS A 67 -4.00 -9.85 19.61
CA LYS A 67 -5.20 -9.79 20.46
C LYS A 67 -5.59 -11.17 21.00
N THR A 68 -5.53 -12.19 20.17
CA THR A 68 -5.86 -13.57 20.56
C THR A 68 -4.85 -14.13 21.55
N VAL A 69 -3.55 -13.92 21.32
CA VAL A 69 -2.48 -14.35 22.23
C VAL A 69 -2.58 -13.61 23.57
N LEU A 70 -2.75 -12.30 23.56
CA LEU A 70 -2.96 -11.52 24.78
C LEU A 70 -4.16 -12.03 25.58
N GLY A 71 -5.26 -12.36 24.89
CA GLY A 71 -6.46 -12.93 25.53
C GLY A 71 -6.23 -14.29 26.23
N LYS A 72 -5.26 -15.10 25.76
CA LYS A 72 -4.89 -16.36 26.43
C LYS A 72 -4.08 -16.15 27.72
N PHE A 73 -3.32 -15.06 27.80
CA PHE A 73 -2.43 -14.79 28.94
C PHE A 73 -2.97 -13.75 29.94
N LEU A 74 -4.03 -13.02 29.56
CA LEU A 74 -4.77 -12.11 30.43
C LEU A 74 -5.95 -12.85 31.06
N ALA A 75 -6.03 -12.89 32.38
CA ALA A 75 -7.17 -13.52 33.08
C ALA A 75 -8.50 -12.80 32.80
N LYS A 76 -8.45 -11.49 32.57
CA LYS A 76 -9.58 -10.61 32.23
C LYS A 76 -9.10 -9.51 31.28
N PRO A 77 -9.96 -9.03 30.36
CA PRO A 77 -9.63 -7.84 29.58
C PRO A 77 -9.32 -6.65 30.47
N LEU A 78 -8.35 -5.83 30.04
CA LEU A 78 -8.07 -4.59 30.74
C LEU A 78 -9.23 -3.61 30.62
N PRO A 79 -9.53 -2.83 31.68
CA PRO A 79 -10.60 -1.83 31.63
C PRO A 79 -10.24 -0.69 30.67
N ARG A 80 -11.26 -0.03 30.12
CA ARG A 80 -11.06 1.14 29.24
C ARG A 80 -10.26 2.27 29.91
N SER A 81 -10.27 2.33 31.25
CA SER A 81 -9.53 3.30 32.05
C SER A 81 -8.05 2.95 32.24
N SER A 82 -7.53 1.88 31.65
CA SER A 82 -6.14 1.42 31.82
C SER A 82 -5.08 2.30 31.11
N GLY A 83 -5.48 3.40 30.49
CA GLY A 83 -4.56 4.26 29.74
C GLY A 83 -3.91 3.49 28.57
N MET A 84 -2.61 3.70 28.35
CA MET A 84 -1.85 3.05 27.29
C MET A 84 -1.51 1.56 27.56
N ALA A 85 -2.02 0.93 28.63
CA ALA A 85 -1.60 -0.43 29.01
C ALA A 85 -1.87 -1.48 27.92
N VAL A 86 -3.00 -1.35 27.18
CA VAL A 86 -3.34 -2.25 26.06
C VAL A 86 -2.38 -2.03 24.89
N ASP A 87 -2.09 -0.79 24.55
CA ASP A 87 -1.20 -0.44 23.43
C ASP A 87 0.25 -0.88 23.73
N ILE A 88 0.70 -0.69 24.98
CA ILE A 88 2.00 -1.18 25.46
C ILE A 88 2.09 -2.70 25.32
N LEU A 89 1.06 -3.44 25.75
CA LEU A 89 1.01 -4.89 25.58
C LEU A 89 1.01 -5.29 24.12
N THR A 90 0.29 -4.56 23.25
CA THR A 90 0.21 -4.84 21.82
C THR A 90 1.56 -4.69 21.15
N ILE A 91 2.25 -3.55 21.32
CA ILE A 91 3.56 -3.35 20.70
C ILE A 91 4.65 -4.27 21.30
N ALA A 92 4.54 -4.61 22.59
CA ALA A 92 5.48 -5.54 23.21
C ALA A 92 5.26 -6.98 22.70
N ALA A 93 4.00 -7.41 22.56
CA ALA A 93 3.68 -8.70 21.98
C ALA A 93 4.14 -8.78 20.51
N ALA A 94 3.97 -7.71 19.71
CA ALA A 94 4.51 -7.65 18.35
C ALA A 94 6.02 -7.90 18.32
N GLN A 95 6.79 -7.25 19.22
CA GLN A 95 8.24 -7.45 19.32
C GLN A 95 8.60 -8.89 19.67
N LEU A 96 7.89 -9.50 20.62
CA LEU A 96 8.20 -10.84 21.13
C LEU A 96 7.80 -11.96 20.15
N LEU A 97 6.78 -11.72 19.33
CA LEU A 97 6.19 -12.76 18.48
C LEU A 97 6.65 -12.68 17.02
N PHE A 98 6.85 -11.46 16.49
CA PHE A 98 7.00 -11.23 15.04
C PHE A 98 8.28 -10.45 14.67
N MET A 99 9.04 -9.97 15.65
CA MET A 99 10.27 -9.21 15.41
C MET A 99 11.47 -9.87 16.08
N ASP A 100 12.66 -9.67 15.51
CA ASP A 100 13.91 -10.14 16.12
C ASP A 100 14.42 -9.12 17.14
N VAL A 101 13.72 -9.04 18.29
CA VAL A 101 14.05 -8.14 19.40
C VAL A 101 14.34 -8.97 20.65
N SER A 102 15.40 -8.58 21.39
CA SER A 102 15.70 -9.21 22.68
C SER A 102 14.48 -9.17 23.62
N PRO A 103 14.02 -10.33 24.13
CA PRO A 103 12.89 -10.38 25.03
C PRO A 103 13.07 -9.51 26.29
N HIS A 104 14.28 -9.45 26.80
CA HIS A 104 14.59 -8.60 27.97
C HIS A 104 14.33 -7.12 27.65
N ALA A 105 14.83 -6.62 26.50
CA ALA A 105 14.62 -5.24 26.10
C ALA A 105 13.14 -4.92 25.83
N ALA A 106 12.41 -5.83 25.17
CA ALA A 106 10.99 -5.65 24.90
C ALA A 106 10.17 -5.53 26.19
N ILE A 107 10.44 -6.38 27.18
CA ILE A 107 9.71 -6.40 28.45
C ILE A 107 10.08 -5.19 29.32
N ASP A 108 11.37 -4.93 29.49
CA ASP A 108 11.88 -3.91 30.42
C ASP A 108 11.42 -2.51 30.01
N LEU A 109 11.59 -2.17 28.72
CA LEU A 109 11.17 -0.88 28.18
C LEU A 109 9.64 -0.72 28.18
N SER A 110 8.87 -1.80 28.03
CA SER A 110 7.41 -1.75 28.13
C SER A 110 6.94 -1.48 29.57
N VAL A 111 7.62 -2.05 30.55
CA VAL A 111 7.35 -1.75 31.96
C VAL A 111 7.71 -0.30 32.30
N ASP A 112 8.82 0.22 31.75
CA ASP A 112 9.21 1.62 31.94
C ASP A 112 8.20 2.59 31.29
N LEU A 113 7.70 2.29 30.09
CA LEU A 113 6.61 3.06 29.46
C LEU A 113 5.34 3.06 30.33
N ALA A 114 4.97 1.90 30.87
CA ALA A 114 3.79 1.80 31.74
C ALA A 114 3.93 2.66 32.97
N LYS A 115 5.13 2.69 33.61
CA LYS A 115 5.40 3.53 34.81
C LYS A 115 5.32 5.02 34.51
N GLN A 116 5.54 5.46 33.28
CA GLN A 116 5.48 6.87 32.88
C GLN A 116 4.06 7.35 32.55
N ASP A 117 3.11 6.44 32.26
CA ASP A 117 1.71 6.80 32.07
C ASP A 117 0.92 6.76 33.37
N LYS A 118 0.20 7.83 33.69
CA LYS A 118 -0.55 7.99 34.95
C LYS A 118 -1.57 6.89 35.23
N LYS A 119 -2.10 6.24 34.20
CA LYS A 119 -3.11 5.18 34.32
C LYS A 119 -2.47 3.80 34.16
N ALA A 120 -1.60 3.61 33.18
CA ALA A 120 -0.94 2.33 32.94
C ALA A 120 0.05 1.92 34.05
N GLN A 121 0.59 2.86 34.84
CA GLN A 121 1.50 2.55 35.95
C GLN A 121 0.93 1.54 36.94
N HIS A 122 -0.38 1.55 37.15
CA HIS A 122 -1.06 0.61 38.05
C HIS A 122 -1.08 -0.82 37.50
N PHE A 123 -0.80 -0.99 36.21
CA PHE A 123 -0.76 -2.27 35.52
C PHE A 123 0.66 -2.74 35.17
N SER A 124 1.71 -2.01 35.59
CA SER A 124 3.10 -2.33 35.25
C SER A 124 3.52 -3.73 35.67
N GLY A 125 3.09 -4.19 36.86
CA GLY A 125 3.32 -5.57 37.35
C GLY A 125 2.59 -6.62 36.47
N LEU A 126 1.36 -6.35 36.12
CA LEU A 126 0.59 -7.22 35.19
C LEU A 126 1.22 -7.29 33.81
N ILE A 127 1.61 -6.15 33.25
CA ILE A 127 2.31 -6.06 31.95
C ILE A 127 3.57 -6.92 31.97
N ASN A 128 4.41 -6.78 32.99
CA ASN A 128 5.61 -7.60 33.13
C ASN A 128 5.29 -9.11 33.22
N ALA A 129 4.30 -9.51 33.99
CA ALA A 129 3.91 -10.91 34.15
C ALA A 129 3.36 -11.51 32.84
N VAL A 130 2.51 -10.79 32.15
CA VAL A 130 1.94 -11.21 30.84
C VAL A 130 3.03 -11.33 29.78
N LEU A 131 3.89 -10.33 29.64
CA LEU A 131 4.95 -10.33 28.63
C LEU A 131 5.99 -11.42 28.89
N ARG A 132 6.32 -11.74 30.14
CA ARG A 132 7.17 -12.90 30.48
C ARG A 132 6.55 -14.22 30.01
N LYS A 133 5.24 -14.41 30.22
CA LYS A 133 4.52 -15.60 29.72
C LYS A 133 4.52 -15.65 28.19
N ILE A 134 4.31 -14.53 27.53
CA ILE A 134 4.35 -14.46 26.05
C ILE A 134 5.76 -14.76 25.53
N SER A 135 6.81 -14.24 26.18
CA SER A 135 8.19 -14.51 25.82
C SER A 135 8.53 -16.01 25.86
N THR A 136 7.94 -16.77 26.80
CA THR A 136 8.21 -18.20 26.95
C THR A 136 7.30 -19.07 26.07
N ASN A 137 5.99 -18.76 26.02
CA ASN A 137 4.97 -19.63 25.44
C ASN A 137 4.23 -19.02 24.24
N GLY A 138 4.54 -17.78 23.87
CA GLY A 138 3.79 -17.03 22.86
C GLY A 138 3.91 -17.64 21.47
N LYS A 139 5.11 -18.09 21.06
CA LYS A 139 5.31 -18.75 19.76
C LYS A 139 4.49 -20.04 19.64
N GLN A 140 4.49 -20.86 20.68
CA GLN A 140 3.65 -22.06 20.73
C GLN A 140 2.15 -21.72 20.67
N ALA A 141 1.75 -20.60 21.29
CA ALA A 141 0.36 -20.12 21.23
C ALA A 141 -0.06 -19.68 19.82
N LEU A 142 0.88 -19.21 18.98
CA LEU A 142 0.64 -18.84 17.58
C LEU A 142 0.45 -20.06 16.66
N GLU A 143 1.20 -21.15 16.87
CA GLU A 143 1.20 -22.33 15.99
C GLU A 143 -0.21 -22.90 15.73
N ASN A 144 -1.12 -22.72 16.66
CA ASN A 144 -2.50 -23.21 16.60
C ASN A 144 -3.52 -22.14 16.17
N LEU A 145 -3.07 -20.98 15.66
CA LEU A 145 -3.92 -19.90 15.21
C LEU A 145 -4.05 -19.86 13.68
N ASP A 146 -5.23 -19.56 13.22
CA ASP A 146 -5.47 -19.21 11.83
C ASP A 146 -5.12 -17.73 11.59
N GLY A 147 -3.82 -17.43 11.49
CA GLY A 147 -3.32 -16.06 11.34
C GLY A 147 -3.97 -15.32 10.18
N PRO A 148 -4.04 -15.86 8.95
CA PRO A 148 -4.72 -15.24 7.82
C PRO A 148 -6.15 -14.81 8.14
N ARG A 149 -6.94 -15.66 8.80
CA ARG A 149 -8.33 -15.36 9.14
C ARG A 149 -8.45 -14.33 10.27
N LEU A 150 -7.63 -14.47 11.31
CA LEU A 150 -7.67 -13.59 12.50
C LEU A 150 -7.29 -12.14 12.19
N ASN A 151 -6.36 -11.92 11.25
CA ASN A 151 -5.91 -10.59 10.87
C ASN A 151 -6.72 -9.97 9.72
N THR A 152 -7.75 -10.66 9.22
CA THR A 152 -8.63 -10.16 8.18
C THR A 152 -10.00 -9.84 8.77
N PRO A 153 -10.49 -8.59 8.71
CA PRO A 153 -11.86 -8.25 9.13
C PRO A 153 -12.90 -9.07 8.40
N ASP A 154 -14.02 -9.40 9.08
CA ASP A 154 -15.07 -10.27 8.54
C ASP A 154 -15.61 -9.77 7.19
N TRP A 155 -15.87 -8.47 7.07
CA TRP A 155 -16.40 -7.88 5.84
C TRP A 155 -15.44 -8.02 4.63
N LEU A 156 -14.11 -7.95 4.83
CA LEU A 156 -13.12 -8.20 3.78
C LEU A 156 -13.07 -9.68 3.42
N TRP A 157 -13.05 -10.54 4.43
CA TRP A 157 -13.03 -11.98 4.22
C TRP A 157 -14.24 -12.44 3.40
N GLU A 158 -15.45 -12.05 3.82
CA GLU A 158 -16.71 -12.40 3.14
C GLU A 158 -16.71 -11.86 1.70
N GLN A 159 -16.21 -10.64 1.49
CA GLN A 159 -16.11 -10.04 0.17
C GLN A 159 -15.14 -10.83 -0.74
N TRP A 160 -13.97 -11.24 -0.22
CA TRP A 160 -13.01 -12.01 -1.01
C TRP A 160 -13.51 -13.44 -1.29
N VAL A 161 -14.15 -14.08 -0.33
CA VAL A 161 -14.77 -15.40 -0.55
C VAL A 161 -15.85 -15.31 -1.63
N ALA A 162 -16.71 -14.29 -1.59
CA ALA A 162 -17.75 -14.09 -2.59
C ALA A 162 -17.22 -13.73 -3.99
N ALA A 163 -16.05 -13.04 -4.05
CA ALA A 163 -15.46 -12.58 -5.31
C ALA A 163 -14.60 -13.66 -5.99
N TYR A 164 -13.92 -14.48 -5.20
CA TYR A 164 -12.88 -15.40 -5.71
C TYR A 164 -13.13 -16.85 -5.31
N ASP A 165 -13.16 -17.21 -4.10
CA ASP A 165 -13.47 -18.43 -3.35
C ASP A 165 -12.71 -18.42 -2.00
N GLU A 166 -13.00 -19.37 -1.11
CA GLU A 166 -12.37 -19.42 0.22
C GLU A 166 -10.86 -19.71 0.14
N LYS A 167 -10.42 -20.58 -0.77
CA LYS A 167 -9.02 -20.91 -0.95
C LYS A 167 -8.22 -19.68 -1.39
N THR A 168 -8.74 -18.95 -2.35
CA THR A 168 -8.13 -17.71 -2.87
C THR A 168 -8.16 -16.60 -1.81
N ALA A 169 -9.28 -16.42 -1.08
CA ALA A 169 -9.38 -15.47 0.00
C ALA A 169 -8.33 -15.73 1.09
N ARG A 170 -8.12 -17.00 1.46
CA ARG A 170 -7.09 -17.41 2.41
C ARG A 170 -5.68 -17.11 1.91
N ALA A 171 -5.42 -17.36 0.63
CA ALA A 171 -4.12 -17.06 0.03
C ALA A 171 -3.84 -15.55 -0.02
N ILE A 172 -4.86 -14.72 -0.32
CA ILE A 172 -4.77 -13.25 -0.25
C ILE A 172 -4.45 -12.82 1.19
N ALA A 173 -5.22 -13.30 2.18
CA ALA A 173 -5.01 -12.97 3.58
C ALA A 173 -3.61 -13.37 4.08
N ALA A 174 -3.12 -14.55 3.69
CA ALA A 174 -1.77 -14.99 4.01
C ALA A 174 -0.69 -14.09 3.37
N ALA A 175 -0.88 -13.67 2.12
CA ALA A 175 0.03 -12.74 1.45
C ALA A 175 0.10 -11.36 2.14
N HIS A 176 -1.00 -10.90 2.74
CA HIS A 176 -1.04 -9.65 3.48
C HIS A 176 -0.28 -9.68 4.82
N LEU A 177 0.00 -10.86 5.36
CA LEU A 177 0.84 -11.02 6.55
C LEU A 177 2.36 -10.96 6.25
N SER A 178 2.75 -11.03 4.98
CA SER A 178 4.14 -10.94 4.56
C SER A 178 4.53 -9.48 4.30
N GLU A 179 5.80 -9.16 4.54
CA GLU A 179 6.35 -7.88 4.11
C GLU A 179 6.41 -7.80 2.59
N ALA A 180 6.06 -6.61 2.08
CA ALA A 180 6.13 -6.36 0.66
C ALA A 180 7.59 -6.19 0.21
N PRO A 181 8.03 -6.86 -0.87
CA PRO A 181 9.33 -6.59 -1.43
C PRO A 181 9.40 -5.15 -1.94
N LEU A 182 10.62 -4.62 -2.02
CA LEU A 182 10.86 -3.35 -2.67
C LEU A 182 11.00 -3.59 -4.18
N ASP A 183 10.11 -2.98 -4.94
CA ASP A 183 10.12 -3.00 -6.40
C ASP A 183 10.42 -1.60 -6.94
N ILE A 184 11.17 -1.53 -8.03
CA ILE A 184 11.47 -0.28 -8.74
C ILE A 184 11.19 -0.41 -10.22
N SER A 185 10.76 0.70 -10.82
CA SER A 185 10.71 0.90 -12.27
C SER A 185 11.89 1.74 -12.71
N VAL A 186 12.45 1.45 -13.88
CA VAL A 186 13.59 2.15 -14.47
C VAL A 186 13.17 2.86 -15.74
N LYS A 187 13.89 3.93 -16.12
CA LYS A 187 13.64 4.66 -17.36
C LYS A 187 13.99 3.81 -18.58
N ASP A 188 15.14 3.19 -18.53
CA ASP A 188 15.70 2.35 -19.59
C ASP A 188 16.66 1.29 -19.02
N ARG A 189 17.16 0.39 -19.87
CA ARG A 189 18.20 -0.62 -19.56
C ARG A 189 17.93 -1.40 -18.27
N PRO A 190 16.77 -2.06 -18.12
CA PRO A 190 16.42 -2.77 -16.90
C PRO A 190 17.44 -3.87 -16.53
N GLU A 191 18.06 -4.54 -17.51
CA GLU A 191 19.08 -5.57 -17.29
C GLU A 191 20.33 -4.96 -16.63
N TYR A 192 20.78 -3.81 -17.12
CA TYR A 192 21.92 -3.09 -16.55
C TYR A 192 21.65 -2.68 -15.11
N TRP A 193 20.47 -2.09 -14.84
CA TRP A 193 20.14 -1.64 -13.50
C TRP A 193 19.89 -2.79 -12.53
N ALA A 194 19.33 -3.92 -12.98
CA ALA A 194 19.19 -5.12 -12.18
C ALA A 194 20.56 -5.62 -11.69
N GLN A 195 21.57 -5.60 -12.56
CA GLN A 195 22.96 -5.98 -12.21
C GLN A 195 23.58 -4.95 -11.25
N GLN A 196 23.48 -3.63 -11.53
CA GLN A 196 24.07 -2.59 -10.68
C GLN A 196 23.49 -2.55 -9.27
N LEU A 197 22.23 -2.91 -9.13
CA LEU A 197 21.48 -2.87 -7.88
C LEU A 197 21.38 -4.24 -7.19
N GLU A 198 21.98 -5.28 -7.80
CA GLU A 198 21.91 -6.67 -7.31
C GLU A 198 20.45 -7.12 -7.11
N GLY A 199 19.55 -6.62 -7.95
CA GLY A 199 18.11 -6.90 -7.92
C GLY A 199 17.70 -7.99 -8.91
N GLU A 200 16.56 -8.63 -8.66
CA GLU A 200 15.95 -9.59 -9.57
C GLU A 200 15.15 -8.85 -10.66
N LEU A 201 15.52 -9.04 -11.92
CA LEU A 201 14.72 -8.51 -13.04
C LEU A 201 13.49 -9.40 -13.24
N LEU A 202 12.32 -8.81 -13.02
CA LEU A 202 11.04 -9.47 -13.27
C LEU A 202 10.69 -9.44 -14.77
N PRO A 203 9.88 -10.40 -15.27
CA PRO A 203 9.52 -10.46 -16.69
C PRO A 203 8.91 -9.16 -17.25
N THR A 204 8.28 -8.37 -16.39
CA THR A 204 7.66 -7.08 -16.77
C THR A 204 8.65 -5.92 -16.81
N GLY A 205 9.94 -6.13 -16.58
CA GLY A 205 10.98 -5.09 -16.57
C GLY A 205 11.10 -4.34 -15.24
N THR A 206 10.33 -4.72 -14.23
CA THR A 206 10.48 -4.22 -12.85
C THR A 206 11.66 -4.91 -12.19
N ILE A 207 12.43 -4.20 -11.38
CA ILE A 207 13.53 -4.77 -10.61
C ILE A 207 13.07 -4.92 -9.16
N ARG A 208 13.22 -6.12 -8.61
CA ARG A 208 12.82 -6.49 -7.26
C ARG A 208 14.02 -6.70 -6.35
N PHE A 209 14.01 -6.06 -5.19
CA PHE A 209 14.96 -6.35 -4.12
C PHE A 209 14.38 -7.41 -3.19
N ARG A 210 15.18 -8.40 -2.83
CA ARG A 210 14.79 -9.42 -1.83
C ARG A 210 14.84 -8.87 -0.42
N SER A 211 15.89 -8.10 -0.14
CA SER A 211 16.05 -7.30 1.07
C SER A 211 17.05 -6.18 0.77
N THR A 212 16.94 -5.07 1.45
CA THR A 212 17.96 -4.03 1.42
C THR A 212 18.05 -3.35 2.78
N ASP A 213 19.24 -3.39 3.37
CA ASP A 213 19.57 -2.66 4.60
C ASP A 213 20.06 -1.24 4.30
N LYS A 214 20.18 -0.89 3.00
CA LYS A 214 20.66 0.41 2.55
C LYS A 214 19.50 1.39 2.41
N ASN A 215 19.77 2.67 2.69
CA ASN A 215 18.83 3.72 2.33
C ASN A 215 18.68 3.79 0.82
N LEU A 216 17.46 3.96 0.33
CA LEU A 216 17.18 4.08 -1.11
C LEU A 216 17.99 5.20 -1.77
N GLN A 217 18.18 6.31 -1.05
CA GLN A 217 18.92 7.48 -1.53
C GLN A 217 20.41 7.20 -1.79
N ASP A 218 20.96 6.19 -1.12
CA ASP A 218 22.37 5.80 -1.22
C ASP A 218 22.61 4.76 -2.34
N LEU A 219 21.52 4.23 -2.94
CA LEU A 219 21.63 3.26 -4.02
C LEU A 219 22.03 3.91 -5.33
N PRO A 220 22.88 3.23 -6.15
CA PRO A 220 23.25 3.72 -7.48
C PRO A 220 22.03 4.09 -8.32
N GLY A 221 22.08 5.23 -9.02
CA GLY A 221 21.02 5.68 -9.91
C GLY A 221 19.89 6.46 -9.24
N PHE A 222 19.77 6.49 -7.91
CA PHE A 222 18.72 7.27 -7.24
C PHE A 222 18.92 8.77 -7.46
N SER A 223 20.07 9.31 -7.07
CA SER A 223 20.37 10.75 -7.18
C SER A 223 20.51 11.23 -8.63
N THR A 224 20.94 10.36 -9.54
CA THR A 224 21.00 10.67 -10.98
C THR A 224 19.63 10.57 -11.66
N GLY A 225 18.63 9.99 -10.97
CA GLY A 225 17.25 9.94 -11.41
C GLY A 225 16.96 8.86 -12.44
N GLU A 226 17.58 7.68 -12.31
CA GLU A 226 17.45 6.61 -13.29
C GLU A 226 16.22 5.70 -13.03
N TRP A 227 15.71 5.69 -11.81
CA TRP A 227 14.65 4.80 -11.38
C TRP A 227 13.80 5.42 -10.26
N TRP A 228 12.64 4.82 -10.00
CA TRP A 228 11.72 5.18 -8.92
C TRP A 228 11.09 3.93 -8.31
N VAL A 229 10.63 4.05 -7.05
CA VAL A 229 9.91 2.98 -6.36
C VAL A 229 8.52 2.82 -6.96
N GLN A 230 8.18 1.61 -7.35
CA GLN A 230 6.87 1.26 -7.88
C GLN A 230 6.67 -0.25 -7.83
N ASP A 231 5.56 -0.71 -7.24
CA ASP A 231 5.20 -2.12 -7.22
C ASP A 231 5.01 -2.69 -8.64
N ALA A 232 5.40 -3.95 -8.83
CA ALA A 232 5.33 -4.61 -10.14
C ALA A 232 3.90 -4.62 -10.74
N ALA A 233 2.86 -4.81 -9.92
CA ALA A 233 1.48 -4.77 -10.41
C ALA A 233 1.03 -3.34 -10.74
N SER A 234 1.44 -2.34 -9.93
CA SER A 234 1.08 -0.94 -10.18
C SER A 234 1.74 -0.36 -11.43
N ALA A 235 2.82 -0.99 -11.91
CA ALA A 235 3.51 -0.63 -13.14
C ALA A 235 2.81 -1.15 -14.41
N LEU A 236 1.89 -2.11 -14.31
CA LEU A 236 1.27 -2.75 -15.48
C LEU A 236 0.26 -1.86 -16.22
N PRO A 237 -0.62 -1.08 -15.55
CA PRO A 237 -1.66 -0.30 -16.24
C PRO A 237 -1.13 0.68 -17.29
N ALA A 238 -0.03 1.40 -16.99
CA ALA A 238 0.55 2.34 -17.95
C ALA A 238 1.03 1.64 -19.25
N LYS A 239 1.50 0.37 -19.13
CA LYS A 239 1.94 -0.43 -20.29
C LYS A 239 0.79 -0.88 -21.20
N LEU A 240 -0.45 -0.90 -20.70
CA LEU A 240 -1.63 -1.26 -21.49
C LEU A 240 -1.98 -0.24 -22.56
N LEU A 241 -1.47 0.98 -22.47
CA LEU A 241 -1.62 1.99 -23.53
C LEU A 241 -0.81 1.65 -24.79
N GLY A 242 0.24 0.82 -24.67
CA GLY A 242 1.09 0.39 -25.78
C GLY A 242 2.13 1.43 -26.16
N ASP A 243 2.41 1.57 -27.46
CA ASP A 243 3.32 2.62 -27.94
C ASP A 243 2.62 3.98 -27.92
N ILE A 244 3.12 4.86 -27.05
CA ILE A 244 2.57 6.19 -26.79
C ILE A 244 3.58 7.30 -27.11
N LYS A 245 4.70 6.97 -27.75
CA LYS A 245 5.73 7.95 -28.07
C LYS A 245 5.18 9.08 -28.93
N GLY A 246 5.37 10.32 -28.46
CA GLY A 246 4.87 11.52 -29.12
C GLY A 246 3.36 11.77 -29.00
N GLN A 247 2.61 10.84 -28.39
CA GLN A 247 1.16 11.00 -28.19
C GLN A 247 0.87 11.84 -26.93
N THR A 248 -0.31 12.46 -26.90
CA THR A 248 -0.82 13.15 -25.72
C THR A 248 -1.46 12.15 -24.76
N VAL A 249 -1.05 12.15 -23.49
CA VAL A 249 -1.59 11.27 -22.46
C VAL A 249 -2.03 12.08 -21.25
N LEU A 250 -3.29 11.91 -20.85
CA LEU A 250 -3.82 12.46 -19.62
C LEU A 250 -3.74 11.40 -18.51
N ASP A 251 -3.01 11.70 -17.45
CA ASP A 251 -2.86 10.86 -16.26
C ASP A 251 -3.70 11.45 -15.12
N LEU A 252 -4.81 10.82 -14.81
CA LEU A 252 -5.80 11.26 -13.83
C LEU A 252 -5.57 10.55 -12.48
N CYS A 253 -5.64 11.32 -11.39
CA CYS A 253 -5.25 10.91 -10.05
C CYS A 253 -3.76 10.50 -9.99
N ALA A 254 -2.92 11.31 -10.63
CA ALA A 254 -1.56 10.98 -11.04
C ALA A 254 -0.58 10.84 -9.87
N ALA A 255 -0.79 11.55 -8.78
CA ALA A 255 0.16 11.64 -7.69
C ALA A 255 0.23 10.34 -6.84
N PRO A 256 1.43 9.92 -6.42
CA PRO A 256 2.71 10.64 -6.34
C PRO A 256 3.58 10.58 -7.61
N GLY A 257 3.08 10.11 -8.77
CA GLY A 257 3.76 10.26 -10.06
C GLY A 257 4.46 9.02 -10.61
N GLY A 258 4.25 7.83 -10.04
CA GLY A 258 4.88 6.61 -10.54
C GLY A 258 4.46 6.25 -11.97
N LYS A 259 3.16 6.34 -12.30
CA LYS A 259 2.63 6.11 -13.63
C LYS A 259 2.95 7.27 -14.57
N THR A 260 2.85 8.52 -14.08
CA THR A 260 3.32 9.71 -14.81
C THR A 260 4.77 9.56 -15.29
N ALA A 261 5.66 9.10 -14.41
CA ALA A 261 7.07 8.86 -14.74
C ALA A 261 7.23 7.78 -15.83
N GLN A 262 6.44 6.69 -15.76
CA GLN A 262 6.45 5.67 -16.82
C GLN A 262 6.01 6.22 -18.17
N LEU A 263 4.91 6.98 -18.20
CA LEU A 263 4.37 7.58 -19.44
C LEU A 263 5.36 8.59 -20.03
N ALA A 264 5.95 9.45 -19.21
CA ALA A 264 6.95 10.42 -19.64
C ALA A 264 8.24 9.73 -20.11
N ALA A 265 8.72 8.68 -19.42
CA ALA A 265 9.88 7.89 -19.85
C ALA A 265 9.64 7.15 -21.16
N ALA A 266 8.38 6.75 -21.44
CA ALA A 266 7.97 6.18 -22.74
C ALA A 266 7.86 7.23 -23.88
N GLY A 267 8.13 8.50 -23.60
CA GLY A 267 8.17 9.58 -24.59
C GLY A 267 6.81 10.19 -24.92
N ALA A 268 5.81 10.02 -24.06
CA ALA A 268 4.51 10.67 -24.21
C ALA A 268 4.56 12.14 -23.77
N ASN A 269 3.65 12.96 -24.34
CA ASN A 269 3.35 14.30 -23.87
C ASN A 269 2.31 14.20 -22.74
N VAL A 270 2.76 14.15 -21.48
CA VAL A 270 1.90 13.83 -20.34
C VAL A 270 1.34 15.10 -19.71
N THR A 271 0.02 15.07 -19.45
CA THR A 271 -0.66 16.00 -18.52
C THR A 271 -1.09 15.19 -17.30
N ALA A 272 -0.51 15.51 -16.12
CA ALA A 272 -0.77 14.84 -14.85
C ALA A 272 -1.72 15.70 -13.99
N VAL A 273 -2.82 15.12 -13.54
CA VAL A 273 -3.87 15.79 -12.76
C VAL A 273 -4.07 15.09 -11.42
N ASP A 274 -4.09 15.85 -10.35
CA ASP A 274 -4.47 15.40 -9.00
C ASP A 274 -4.99 16.60 -8.18
N ASP A 275 -5.87 16.35 -7.23
CA ASP A 275 -6.48 17.39 -6.38
C ASP A 275 -5.70 17.68 -5.08
N SER A 276 -4.69 16.86 -4.75
CA SER A 276 -3.93 16.96 -3.51
C SER A 276 -2.65 17.77 -3.67
N VAL A 277 -2.59 18.94 -3.04
CA VAL A 277 -1.39 19.82 -3.05
C VAL A 277 -0.14 19.08 -2.57
N SER A 278 -0.23 18.35 -1.45
CA SER A 278 0.92 17.63 -0.87
C SER A 278 1.41 16.51 -1.79
N ARG A 279 0.49 15.71 -2.34
CA ARG A 279 0.82 14.65 -3.29
C ARG A 279 1.41 15.19 -4.59
N MET A 280 0.88 16.32 -5.11
CA MET A 280 1.41 16.98 -6.32
C MET A 280 2.80 17.59 -6.11
N ASN A 281 3.14 18.03 -4.91
CA ASN A 281 4.50 18.47 -4.60
C ASN A 281 5.49 17.29 -4.71
N ARG A 282 5.13 16.12 -4.16
CA ARG A 282 5.94 14.90 -4.33
C ARG A 282 6.09 14.48 -5.79
N LEU A 283 5.02 14.60 -6.59
CA LEU A 283 5.07 14.34 -8.03
C LEU A 283 6.08 15.27 -8.71
N ARG A 284 6.06 16.59 -8.41
CA ARG A 284 7.04 17.56 -8.94
C ARG A 284 8.47 17.20 -8.55
N GLU A 285 8.71 16.90 -7.28
CA GLU A 285 10.02 16.49 -6.78
C GLU A 285 10.52 15.22 -7.47
N ASN A 286 9.65 14.21 -7.63
CA ASN A 286 9.99 12.98 -8.31
C ASN A 286 10.35 13.21 -9.79
N LEU A 287 9.53 13.96 -10.53
CA LEU A 287 9.82 14.28 -11.94
C LEU A 287 11.12 15.09 -12.09
N ALA A 288 11.35 16.07 -11.21
CA ALA A 288 12.58 16.85 -11.21
C ALA A 288 13.82 15.95 -10.97
N ARG A 289 13.80 15.08 -9.95
CA ARG A 289 14.85 14.11 -9.67
C ARG A 289 15.06 13.16 -10.85
N LEU A 290 14.00 12.68 -11.46
CA LEU A 290 14.02 11.79 -12.61
C LEU A 290 14.39 12.50 -13.92
N LYS A 291 14.46 13.83 -13.95
CA LYS A 291 14.68 14.63 -15.16
C LYS A 291 13.64 14.31 -16.26
N LEU A 292 12.41 14.04 -15.85
CA LEU A 292 11.26 13.79 -16.72
C LEU A 292 10.35 15.02 -16.73
N GLN A 293 9.63 15.22 -17.84
CA GLN A 293 8.75 16.36 -18.00
C GLN A 293 7.29 15.91 -18.13
N ALA A 294 6.40 16.63 -17.46
CA ALA A 294 4.96 16.54 -17.64
C ALA A 294 4.32 17.91 -17.34
N THR A 295 3.21 18.21 -17.98
CA THR A 295 2.34 19.32 -17.56
C THR A 295 1.63 18.90 -16.28
N ILE A 296 1.73 19.73 -15.22
CA ILE A 296 1.18 19.42 -13.90
C ILE A 296 0.00 20.33 -13.61
N LEU A 297 -1.18 19.76 -13.44
CA LEU A 297 -2.43 20.48 -13.19
C LEU A 297 -3.02 20.05 -11.84
N LEU A 298 -3.04 20.97 -10.87
CA LEU A 298 -3.74 20.79 -9.60
C LEU A 298 -5.23 21.09 -9.83
N ALA A 299 -6.05 20.05 -9.95
CA ALA A 299 -7.48 20.17 -10.19
C ALA A 299 -8.24 18.90 -9.77
N ASP A 300 -9.52 19.07 -9.45
CA ASP A 300 -10.45 17.93 -9.38
C ASP A 300 -10.68 17.39 -10.79
N VAL A 301 -10.54 16.07 -10.95
CA VAL A 301 -10.77 15.37 -12.22
C VAL A 301 -12.13 15.70 -12.82
N LEU A 302 -13.17 15.79 -11.99
CA LEU A 302 -14.54 16.05 -12.43
C LEU A 302 -14.76 17.52 -12.88
N SER A 303 -13.82 18.42 -12.61
CA SER A 303 -13.88 19.81 -13.00
C SER A 303 -13.14 20.11 -14.32
N LEU A 304 -12.46 19.13 -14.91
CA LEU A 304 -11.71 19.34 -16.14
C LEU A 304 -12.66 19.67 -17.32
N PRO A 305 -12.33 20.68 -18.13
CA PRO A 305 -13.14 20.98 -19.31
C PRO A 305 -13.01 19.87 -20.37
N ALA A 306 -14.12 19.49 -21.00
CA ALA A 306 -14.17 18.44 -22.01
C ALA A 306 -13.88 18.95 -23.44
N ASP A 307 -13.29 20.13 -23.58
CA ASP A 307 -12.92 20.77 -24.84
C ASP A 307 -11.55 20.33 -25.38
N THR A 308 -10.72 19.73 -24.52
CA THR A 308 -9.40 19.21 -24.87
C THR A 308 -9.43 17.69 -24.85
N LEU A 309 -9.21 17.07 -26.01
CA LEU A 309 -9.19 15.62 -26.16
C LEU A 309 -7.74 15.09 -26.23
N TYR A 310 -7.52 13.94 -25.62
CA TYR A 310 -6.23 13.27 -25.56
C TYR A 310 -6.23 11.98 -26.40
N ASP A 311 -5.05 11.61 -26.89
CA ASP A 311 -4.84 10.34 -27.59
C ASP A 311 -5.12 9.14 -26.66
N ASN A 312 -4.69 9.29 -25.41
CA ASN A 312 -4.89 8.30 -24.36
C ASN A 312 -5.20 8.95 -23.02
N VAL A 313 -6.01 8.28 -22.22
CA VAL A 313 -6.31 8.66 -20.84
C VAL A 313 -6.02 7.48 -19.94
N LEU A 314 -5.29 7.72 -18.85
CA LEU A 314 -5.09 6.77 -17.76
C LEU A 314 -5.83 7.30 -16.53
N LEU A 315 -6.79 6.55 -16.00
CA LEU A 315 -7.48 6.85 -14.75
C LEU A 315 -7.07 5.83 -13.68
N ASP A 316 -6.14 6.23 -12.80
CA ASP A 316 -5.80 5.48 -11.59
C ASP A 316 -6.74 5.90 -10.46
N ALA A 317 -7.95 5.37 -10.47
CA ALA A 317 -9.04 5.89 -9.67
C ALA A 317 -8.83 5.72 -8.15
N PRO A 318 -9.19 6.72 -7.34
CA PRO A 318 -9.17 6.59 -5.88
C PRO A 318 -10.06 5.43 -5.46
N CYS A 319 -9.53 4.53 -4.61
CA CYS A 319 -10.19 3.27 -4.29
C CYS A 319 -9.97 2.86 -2.83
N SER A 320 -10.55 1.74 -2.42
CA SER A 320 -10.35 1.17 -1.09
C SER A 320 -8.91 0.71 -0.81
N ALA A 321 -8.09 0.55 -1.86
CA ALA A 321 -6.70 0.11 -1.82
C ALA A 321 -6.48 -1.27 -1.15
N THR A 322 -7.49 -2.12 -1.12
CA THR A 322 -7.43 -3.43 -0.43
C THR A 322 -6.42 -4.42 -1.01
N GLY A 323 -5.90 -4.14 -2.21
CA GLY A 323 -4.81 -4.89 -2.81
C GLY A 323 -3.42 -4.56 -2.25
N THR A 324 -3.28 -3.46 -1.49
CA THR A 324 -2.00 -2.96 -0.98
C THR A 324 -1.85 -3.14 0.55
N ILE A 325 -2.74 -3.88 1.20
CA ILE A 325 -2.75 -4.08 2.67
C ILE A 325 -1.38 -4.57 3.19
N ARG A 326 -0.66 -5.37 2.42
CA ARG A 326 0.69 -5.83 2.81
C ARG A 326 1.70 -4.67 3.00
N ARG A 327 1.49 -3.53 2.30
CA ARG A 327 2.28 -2.29 2.43
C ARG A 327 1.65 -1.34 3.44
N HIS A 328 0.34 -1.26 3.43
CA HIS A 328 -0.50 -0.35 4.21
C HIS A 328 -1.39 -1.14 5.16
N SER A 329 -0.78 -1.75 6.18
CA SER A 329 -1.49 -2.60 7.16
C SER A 329 -2.52 -1.85 8.01
N ASP A 330 -2.52 -0.52 7.98
CA ASP A 330 -3.51 0.35 8.57
C ASP A 330 -4.88 0.31 7.85
N LEU A 331 -4.92 -0.04 6.56
CA LEU A 331 -6.15 -0.02 5.75
C LEU A 331 -7.27 -0.90 6.34
N ILE A 332 -6.93 -2.02 6.97
CA ILE A 332 -7.92 -2.91 7.59
C ILE A 332 -8.62 -2.26 8.80
N TYR A 333 -8.04 -1.22 9.39
CA TYR A 333 -8.62 -0.44 10.48
C TYR A 333 -9.37 0.79 9.99
N LEU A 334 -9.00 1.32 8.81
CA LEU A 334 -9.49 2.58 8.26
C LEU A 334 -10.65 2.40 7.28
N LYS A 335 -10.78 1.22 6.66
CA LYS A 335 -11.77 0.98 5.61
C LYS A 335 -13.02 0.26 6.13
N SER A 336 -14.15 0.56 5.49
CA SER A 336 -15.44 -0.06 5.79
C SER A 336 -16.23 -0.35 4.51
N PRO A 337 -17.26 -1.23 4.57
CA PRO A 337 -18.14 -1.50 3.43
C PRO A 337 -18.83 -0.24 2.89
N GLN A 338 -19.19 0.71 3.77
CA GLN A 338 -19.88 1.96 3.39
C GLN A 338 -18.96 2.87 2.58
N GLN A 339 -17.70 3.00 3.00
CA GLN A 339 -16.70 3.79 2.27
C GLN A 339 -16.43 3.19 0.87
N LEU A 340 -16.41 1.86 0.75
CA LEU A 340 -16.21 1.18 -0.52
C LEU A 340 -17.35 1.50 -1.51
N VAL A 341 -18.61 1.53 -1.05
CA VAL A 341 -19.75 1.92 -1.90
C VAL A 341 -19.64 3.39 -2.35
N GLY A 342 -19.23 4.28 -1.43
CA GLY A 342 -19.01 5.69 -1.77
C GLY A 342 -17.90 5.89 -2.82
N LEU A 343 -16.78 5.17 -2.67
CA LEU A 343 -15.68 5.19 -3.64
C LEU A 343 -16.11 4.64 -5.00
N ALA A 344 -16.86 3.54 -5.03
CA ALA A 344 -17.38 2.99 -6.29
C ALA A 344 -18.30 3.97 -7.03
N SER A 345 -19.11 4.74 -6.30
CA SER A 345 -19.94 5.80 -6.89
C SER A 345 -19.12 6.95 -7.47
N LEU A 346 -18.03 7.34 -6.78
CA LEU A 346 -17.10 8.36 -7.27
C LEU A 346 -16.36 7.87 -8.52
N GLN A 347 -15.86 6.64 -8.49
CA GLN A 347 -15.15 6.01 -9.63
C GLN A 347 -16.02 5.96 -10.87
N GLN A 348 -17.32 5.68 -10.74
CA GLN A 348 -18.23 5.69 -11.87
C GLN A 348 -18.27 7.08 -12.54
N LYS A 349 -18.45 8.15 -11.75
CA LYS A 349 -18.47 9.53 -12.26
C LYS A 349 -17.14 9.90 -12.92
N MET A 350 -16.02 9.52 -12.29
CA MET A 350 -14.69 9.77 -12.85
C MET A 350 -14.46 9.02 -14.14
N LEU A 351 -14.90 7.76 -14.25
CA LEU A 351 -14.79 6.95 -15.47
C LEU A 351 -15.61 7.56 -16.62
N GLU A 352 -16.85 7.99 -16.35
CA GLU A 352 -17.71 8.70 -17.31
C GLU A 352 -17.07 10.00 -17.80
N HIS A 353 -16.51 10.78 -16.88
CA HIS A 353 -15.83 12.03 -17.22
C HIS A 353 -14.53 11.78 -17.99
N ALA A 354 -13.69 10.84 -17.54
CA ALA A 354 -12.46 10.46 -18.24
C ALA A 354 -12.71 10.02 -19.68
N ALA A 355 -13.80 9.31 -19.93
CA ALA A 355 -14.21 8.89 -21.26
C ALA A 355 -14.52 10.07 -22.20
N SER A 356 -15.07 11.17 -21.68
CA SER A 356 -15.34 12.38 -22.49
C SER A 356 -14.07 13.06 -22.99
N LEU A 357 -12.94 12.85 -22.31
CA LEU A 357 -11.63 13.43 -22.62
C LEU A 357 -10.79 12.60 -23.60
N VAL A 358 -11.25 11.40 -23.99
CA VAL A 358 -10.58 10.54 -24.98
C VAL A 358 -11.03 10.94 -26.38
N ARG A 359 -10.12 11.13 -27.32
CA ARG A 359 -10.49 11.37 -28.74
C ARG A 359 -11.09 10.10 -29.39
N PRO A 360 -11.88 10.21 -30.47
CA PRO A 360 -12.25 9.04 -31.29
C PRO A 360 -11.01 8.27 -31.75
N GLY A 361 -11.04 6.94 -31.62
CA GLY A 361 -9.89 6.05 -31.87
C GLY A 361 -8.83 6.04 -30.71
N GLY A 362 -9.03 6.82 -29.66
CA GLY A 362 -8.14 6.88 -28.50
C GLY A 362 -8.45 5.80 -27.46
N LYS A 363 -7.54 5.62 -26.51
CA LYS A 363 -7.64 4.60 -25.46
C LYS A 363 -7.88 5.20 -24.08
N LEU A 364 -8.67 4.49 -23.27
CA LEU A 364 -8.87 4.76 -21.86
C LEU A 364 -8.43 3.52 -21.07
N VAL A 365 -7.46 3.68 -20.17
CA VAL A 365 -7.12 2.68 -19.17
C VAL A 365 -7.70 3.10 -17.84
N TYR A 366 -8.64 2.31 -17.32
CA TYR A 366 -9.19 2.43 -15.98
C TYR A 366 -8.49 1.42 -15.06
N CYS A 367 -7.98 1.85 -13.93
CA CYS A 367 -7.34 0.95 -12.97
C CYS A 367 -7.57 1.34 -11.52
N THR A 368 -7.43 0.35 -10.62
CA THR A 368 -7.50 0.50 -9.16
C THR A 368 -6.60 -0.52 -8.47
N CYS A 369 -6.06 -0.16 -7.30
CA CYS A 369 -5.38 -1.11 -6.42
C CYS A 369 -6.35 -1.81 -5.44
N SER A 370 -7.60 -2.03 -5.85
CA SER A 370 -8.64 -2.70 -5.08
C SER A 370 -8.83 -4.15 -5.50
N LEU A 371 -9.09 -5.02 -4.53
CA LEU A 371 -9.50 -6.40 -4.75
C LEU A 371 -11.01 -6.55 -4.97
N SER A 372 -11.78 -5.47 -4.78
CA SER A 372 -13.24 -5.53 -4.90
C SER A 372 -13.69 -5.50 -6.37
N PRO A 373 -14.49 -6.47 -6.83
CA PRO A 373 -15.13 -6.38 -8.15
C PRO A 373 -16.04 -5.16 -8.32
N LEU A 374 -16.53 -4.59 -7.21
CA LEU A 374 -17.34 -3.37 -7.23
C LEU A 374 -16.54 -2.16 -7.72
N GLU A 375 -15.24 -2.11 -7.43
CA GLU A 375 -14.31 -1.06 -7.84
C GLU A 375 -13.52 -1.42 -9.13
N GLY A 376 -13.74 -2.61 -9.68
CA GLY A 376 -13.08 -3.12 -10.88
C GLY A 376 -14.08 -3.50 -11.97
N GLU A 377 -14.29 -4.79 -12.14
CA GLU A 377 -15.06 -5.39 -13.23
C GLU A 377 -16.46 -4.79 -13.38
N ARG A 378 -17.16 -4.57 -12.26
CA ARG A 378 -18.53 -4.03 -12.26
C ARG A 378 -18.59 -2.60 -12.80
N GLN A 379 -17.57 -1.77 -12.52
CA GLN A 379 -17.47 -0.42 -13.08
C GLN A 379 -17.37 -0.48 -14.61
N VAL A 380 -16.45 -1.28 -15.12
CA VAL A 380 -16.19 -1.41 -16.55
C VAL A 380 -17.40 -1.93 -17.30
N PHE A 381 -18.02 -3.01 -16.84
CA PHE A 381 -19.18 -3.56 -17.52
C PHE A 381 -20.42 -2.68 -17.42
N LYS A 382 -20.60 -1.93 -16.33
CA LYS A 382 -21.68 -0.94 -16.22
C LYS A 382 -21.44 0.21 -17.19
N PHE A 383 -20.21 0.72 -17.29
CA PHE A 383 -19.83 1.77 -18.21
C PHE A 383 -20.07 1.36 -19.67
N LEU A 384 -19.59 0.19 -20.10
CA LEU A 384 -19.74 -0.29 -21.47
C LEU A 384 -21.20 -0.48 -21.90
N ARG A 385 -22.08 -0.85 -20.96
CA ARG A 385 -23.53 -0.93 -21.25
C ARG A 385 -24.19 0.42 -21.47
N ALA A 386 -23.64 1.48 -20.90
CA ALA A 386 -24.17 2.83 -21.02
C ALA A 386 -23.54 3.66 -22.15
N HIS A 387 -22.40 3.22 -22.71
CA HIS A 387 -21.59 3.98 -23.67
C HIS A 387 -21.27 3.13 -24.91
N GLU A 388 -22.19 3.07 -25.86
CA GLU A 388 -22.04 2.29 -27.11
C GLU A 388 -20.88 2.74 -28.00
N ASN A 389 -20.40 3.97 -27.79
CA ASN A 389 -19.22 4.53 -28.46
C ASN A 389 -17.88 4.08 -27.85
N PHE A 390 -17.89 3.18 -26.86
CA PHE A 390 -16.70 2.54 -26.31
C PHE A 390 -16.78 1.03 -26.44
N ALA A 391 -15.65 0.40 -26.69
CA ALA A 391 -15.49 -1.04 -26.68
C ALA A 391 -14.39 -1.48 -25.70
N LEU A 392 -14.53 -2.68 -25.15
CA LEU A 392 -13.43 -3.33 -24.45
C LEU A 392 -12.33 -3.69 -25.46
N SER A 393 -11.12 -3.23 -25.23
CA SER A 393 -9.91 -3.65 -25.96
C SER A 393 -9.23 -4.74 -25.10
N PRO A 394 -9.42 -6.05 -25.40
CA PRO A 394 -8.97 -7.13 -24.55
C PRO A 394 -7.46 -7.08 -24.34
N ILE A 395 -7.04 -7.35 -23.08
CA ILE A 395 -5.64 -7.47 -22.71
C ILE A 395 -5.16 -8.85 -23.13
N THR A 396 -4.01 -8.89 -23.81
CA THR A 396 -3.39 -10.12 -24.29
C THR A 396 -2.11 -10.44 -23.51
N PRO A 397 -1.60 -11.67 -23.57
CA PRO A 397 -0.34 -12.05 -22.92
C PRO A 397 0.83 -11.14 -23.30
N ASP A 398 0.89 -10.66 -24.55
CA ASP A 398 1.96 -9.76 -25.01
C ASP A 398 1.95 -8.41 -24.28
N ASN A 399 0.78 -7.94 -23.87
CA ASN A 399 0.67 -6.69 -23.09
C ASN A 399 1.26 -6.81 -21.69
N LEU A 400 1.38 -8.04 -21.15
CA LEU A 400 1.80 -8.32 -19.77
C LEU A 400 3.04 -9.24 -19.71
N ALA A 401 3.94 -9.15 -20.69
CA ALA A 401 5.15 -9.97 -20.75
C ALA A 401 4.89 -11.47 -20.50
N GLN A 402 3.86 -12.01 -21.17
CA GLN A 402 3.41 -13.40 -21.09
C GLN A 402 2.85 -13.85 -19.72
N GLN A 403 2.55 -12.92 -18.81
CA GLN A 403 1.97 -13.25 -17.50
C GLN A 403 0.46 -13.51 -17.62
N LYS A 404 0.09 -14.65 -18.24
CA LYS A 404 -1.30 -15.05 -18.53
C LYS A 404 -2.19 -15.12 -17.30
N GLN A 405 -1.62 -15.44 -16.12
CA GLN A 405 -2.34 -15.54 -14.86
C GLN A 405 -2.95 -14.21 -14.39
N PHE A 406 -2.51 -13.07 -14.95
CA PHE A 406 -3.09 -11.77 -14.64
C PHE A 406 -4.27 -11.39 -15.54
N ILE A 407 -4.60 -12.22 -16.56
CA ILE A 407 -5.64 -11.95 -17.50
C ILE A 407 -6.90 -12.75 -17.14
N THR A 408 -8.00 -12.04 -16.92
CA THR A 408 -9.29 -12.67 -16.66
C THR A 408 -9.88 -13.26 -17.97
N PRO A 409 -10.84 -14.21 -17.88
CA PRO A 409 -11.53 -14.72 -19.07
C PRO A 409 -12.21 -13.63 -19.92
N ALA A 410 -12.55 -12.49 -19.32
CA ALA A 410 -13.13 -11.34 -20.01
C ALA A 410 -12.09 -10.42 -20.68
N GLY A 411 -10.79 -10.74 -20.62
CA GLY A 411 -9.74 -9.90 -21.20
C GLY A 411 -9.40 -8.67 -20.37
N LEU A 412 -9.65 -8.69 -19.05
CA LEU A 412 -9.27 -7.65 -18.11
C LEU A 412 -8.01 -8.08 -17.34
N MET A 413 -7.30 -7.14 -16.74
CA MET A 413 -6.19 -7.45 -15.82
C MET A 413 -6.69 -7.55 -14.38
N ARG A 414 -6.30 -8.64 -13.69
CA ARG A 414 -6.50 -8.81 -12.26
C ARG A 414 -5.27 -9.46 -11.62
N CYS A 415 -4.55 -8.71 -10.81
CA CYS A 415 -3.47 -9.21 -9.97
C CYS A 415 -4.00 -9.42 -8.54
N LEU A 416 -3.61 -10.55 -7.92
CA LEU A 416 -3.91 -10.83 -6.52
C LEU A 416 -2.60 -10.93 -5.72
N PRO A 417 -2.56 -10.51 -4.45
CA PRO A 417 -1.35 -10.53 -3.62
C PRO A 417 -0.68 -11.90 -3.50
N SER A 418 -1.46 -12.97 -3.66
CA SER A 418 -0.98 -14.35 -3.63
C SER A 418 -0.38 -14.87 -4.94
N MET A 419 -0.50 -14.10 -6.03
CA MET A 419 0.04 -14.51 -7.33
C MET A 419 1.55 -14.31 -7.40
N ALA A 420 2.21 -15.08 -8.26
CA ALA A 420 3.61 -14.93 -8.59
C ALA A 420 3.80 -14.14 -9.88
N ILE A 421 4.95 -13.48 -10.02
CA ILE A 421 5.43 -12.85 -11.25
C ILE A 421 6.81 -13.44 -11.58
N GLY A 422 6.92 -14.14 -12.71
CA GLY A 422 8.08 -14.99 -12.94
C GLY A 422 8.22 -16.04 -11.84
N ASN A 423 9.41 -16.12 -11.23
CA ASN A 423 9.73 -17.00 -10.11
C ASN A 423 9.54 -16.34 -8.73
N SER A 424 9.16 -15.07 -8.69
CA SER A 424 9.00 -14.29 -7.46
C SER A 424 7.56 -14.27 -7.00
N SER A 425 7.31 -14.53 -5.72
CA SER A 425 5.99 -14.44 -5.10
C SER A 425 5.69 -13.03 -4.61
N GLY A 426 4.41 -12.71 -4.57
CA GLY A 426 3.88 -11.48 -3.98
C GLY A 426 4.02 -10.27 -4.88
N LEU A 427 2.89 -9.61 -5.11
CA LEU A 427 2.73 -8.33 -5.78
C LEU A 427 1.52 -7.64 -5.15
N ASP A 428 1.29 -6.36 -5.42
CA ASP A 428 0.07 -5.74 -4.95
C ASP A 428 -1.15 -6.25 -5.74
N GLY A 429 -2.31 -6.29 -5.08
CA GLY A 429 -3.54 -6.54 -5.78
C GLY A 429 -3.90 -5.36 -6.67
N PHE A 430 -4.19 -5.62 -7.93
CA PHE A 430 -4.47 -4.57 -8.90
C PHE A 430 -5.52 -5.01 -9.92
N PHE A 431 -6.29 -4.05 -10.39
CA PHE A 431 -7.23 -4.23 -11.49
C PHE A 431 -6.93 -3.21 -12.59
N ALA A 432 -7.06 -3.61 -13.86
CA ALA A 432 -7.09 -2.68 -14.96
C ALA A 432 -7.95 -3.19 -16.14
N ALA A 433 -8.53 -2.24 -16.86
CA ALA A 433 -9.22 -2.46 -18.12
C ALA A 433 -8.76 -1.45 -19.16
N ARG A 434 -8.59 -1.90 -20.40
CA ARG A 434 -8.32 -1.04 -21.54
C ARG A 434 -9.58 -0.93 -22.37
N LEU A 435 -10.03 0.30 -22.55
CA LEU A 435 -11.19 0.66 -23.37
C LEU A 435 -10.72 1.47 -24.57
N GLU A 436 -11.44 1.38 -25.66
CA GLU A 436 -11.18 2.15 -26.88
C GLU A 436 -12.42 2.94 -27.24
N ARG A 437 -12.25 4.24 -27.51
CA ARG A 437 -13.33 5.06 -28.07
C ARG A 437 -13.43 4.80 -29.55
N LEU A 438 -14.56 4.27 -30.02
CA LEU A 438 -14.79 3.94 -31.42
C LEU A 438 -14.69 5.19 -32.28
N SER A 439 -14.07 5.04 -33.46
CA SER A 439 -14.13 6.05 -34.51
C SER A 439 -15.53 5.98 -35.12
N SER A 440 -16.28 7.07 -35.03
CA SER A 440 -17.59 7.18 -35.66
C SER A 440 -17.50 7.11 -37.18
#